data_90493046d16088df95e6a1b2ec0226b0
#
_entry.id   90493046d16088df95e6a1b2ec0226b0
#
_cell.length_a   1.000
_cell.length_b   1.000
_cell.length_c   1.000
_cell.angle_alpha   90.00
_cell.angle_beta   90.00
_cell.angle_gamma   90.00
#
_symmetry.space_group_name_H-M   'P 1'
#
loop_
_entity.id
_entity.type
_entity.pdbx_description
1 polymer ?
#
loop_
_entity_poly.entity_id
_entity_poly.type
_entity_poly.pdbx_seq_one_letter_code
_entity_poly.pdbx_strand_id
1 'polypeptide(L)'
;MARFTNQAQLRYGNNVANSNIAVGEILEVLSATKKAVKNTYNQNDTITYVVSIVNSGNTAINGLTLSDNLGAYTFNTNTLVPLTYVNNTAKYYTNGTLQAAPAVTQGPPLSITGINVPAGGNATVIYEAALNEYAPLGTCLLYTSPSP
;
A
#
# COMPACT_ATOMS: atom_id res chain seq x y z
N MET A 1 8.35 -21.13 -10.00
CA MET A 1 8.82 -19.78 -9.87
C MET A 1 8.18 -19.12 -8.68
N ALA A 2 8.96 -18.65 -7.79
CA ALA A 2 8.45 -17.99 -6.61
C ALA A 2 8.03 -16.56 -6.94
N ARG A 3 6.94 -16.16 -6.39
CA ARG A 3 6.37 -14.87 -6.71
C ARG A 3 5.49 -14.44 -5.60
N PHE A 4 5.48 -13.19 -5.29
CA PHE A 4 4.50 -12.64 -4.36
C PHE A 4 3.95 -11.33 -4.92
N THR A 5 2.76 -11.00 -4.48
CA THR A 5 2.14 -9.74 -4.84
C THR A 5 1.93 -8.92 -3.59
N ASN A 6 1.84 -7.65 -3.77
CA ASN A 6 1.62 -6.74 -2.68
C ASN A 6 0.63 -5.69 -3.13
N GLN A 7 -0.53 -5.62 -2.50
CA GLN A 7 -1.61 -4.77 -2.91
C GLN A 7 -2.12 -4.01 -1.72
N ALA A 8 -2.46 -2.77 -1.91
CA ALA A 8 -3.03 -1.95 -0.87
C ALA A 8 -4.53 -1.82 -1.07
N GLN A 9 -5.25 -1.61 0.00
CA GLN A 9 -6.68 -1.36 -0.04
C GLN A 9 -6.99 -0.04 0.63
N LEU A 10 -8.00 0.64 0.12
CA LEU A 10 -8.55 1.82 0.73
C LEU A 10 -9.93 1.45 1.27
N ARG A 11 -10.21 1.88 2.48
CA ARG A 11 -11.52 1.67 3.08
C ARG A 11 -12.16 3.00 3.41
N TYR A 12 -13.43 3.15 3.07
CA TYR A 12 -14.18 4.35 3.34
C TYR A 12 -15.59 3.91 3.71
N GLY A 13 -15.92 3.98 4.97
CA GLY A 13 -17.18 3.45 5.47
C GLY A 13 -17.27 1.96 5.18
N ASN A 14 -18.30 1.56 4.43
CA ASN A 14 -18.46 0.17 4.06
C ASN A 14 -17.87 -0.14 2.70
N ASN A 15 -17.16 0.81 2.10
CA ASN A 15 -16.63 0.66 0.76
C ASN A 15 -15.14 0.34 0.80
N VAL A 16 -14.69 -0.49 -0.13
CA VAL A 16 -13.29 -0.91 -0.20
C VAL A 16 -12.83 -0.76 -1.64
N ALA A 17 -11.67 -0.17 -1.82
CA ALA A 17 -11.01 -0.09 -3.12
C ALA A 17 -9.61 -0.66 -2.99
N ASN A 18 -9.21 -1.50 -3.91
CA ASN A 18 -7.85 -2.04 -3.94
C ASN A 18 -7.01 -1.17 -4.86
N SER A 19 -5.74 -1.05 -4.53
CA SER A 19 -4.84 -0.30 -5.41
C SER A 19 -4.75 -0.98 -6.75
N ASN A 20 -4.55 -0.21 -7.78
CA ASN A 20 -4.41 -0.68 -9.14
C ASN A 20 -5.65 -1.41 -9.68
N ILE A 21 -6.81 -1.16 -9.12
CA ILE A 21 -8.07 -1.77 -9.53
C ILE A 21 -9.14 -0.71 -9.58
N ALA A 22 -9.93 -0.71 -10.63
CA ALA A 22 -11.07 0.17 -10.72
C ALA A 22 -12.15 -0.30 -9.77
N VAL A 23 -12.89 0.59 -9.19
CA VAL A 23 -13.89 0.27 -8.20
C VAL A 23 -15.26 0.76 -8.57
N GLY A 24 -16.23 0.37 -7.80
CA GLY A 24 -17.61 0.63 -8.11
C GLY A 24 -18.06 2.04 -7.91
N GLU A 25 -19.34 2.26 -8.06
CA GLU A 25 -19.90 3.59 -8.17
C GLU A 25 -19.55 4.55 -7.08
N ILE A 26 -19.62 4.11 -5.84
CA ILE A 26 -19.38 5.03 -4.74
C ILE A 26 -17.94 5.52 -4.74
N LEU A 27 -17.06 4.77 -5.36
CA LEU A 27 -15.65 5.12 -5.38
C LEU A 27 -15.16 5.49 -6.77
N GLU A 28 -16.07 5.76 -7.69
CA GLU A 28 -15.64 6.10 -9.05
C GLU A 28 -14.82 7.38 -9.10
N VAL A 29 -14.92 8.23 -8.11
CA VAL A 29 -14.12 9.47 -8.06
C VAL A 29 -12.80 9.27 -7.30
N LEU A 30 -12.61 8.12 -6.70
CA LEU A 30 -11.43 7.84 -5.89
C LEU A 30 -10.62 6.73 -6.56
N SER A 31 -9.38 6.98 -6.81
CA SER A 31 -8.49 5.97 -7.38
C SER A 31 -7.18 5.93 -6.61
N ALA A 32 -6.52 4.80 -6.65
CA ALA A 32 -5.25 4.62 -5.98
C ALA A 32 -4.31 3.78 -6.81
N THR A 33 -3.04 4.14 -6.78
CA THR A 33 -1.99 3.33 -7.40
C THR A 33 -0.88 3.15 -6.38
N LYS A 34 -0.16 2.05 -6.47
CA LYS A 34 0.96 1.76 -5.59
C LYS A 34 2.17 1.42 -6.44
N LYS A 35 3.30 1.98 -6.08
CA LYS A 35 4.55 1.74 -6.77
C LYS A 35 5.64 1.47 -5.77
N ALA A 36 6.53 0.56 -6.11
CA ALA A 36 7.78 0.40 -5.39
C ALA A 36 8.82 1.30 -6.07
N VAL A 37 9.68 1.89 -5.31
CA VAL A 37 10.69 2.80 -5.86
C VAL A 37 11.68 2.06 -6.73
N LYS A 38 11.97 0.80 -6.45
CA LYS A 38 12.80 -0.01 -7.34
C LYS A 38 12.21 -1.39 -7.52
N ASN A 39 12.63 -2.06 -8.57
CA ASN A 39 12.04 -3.32 -8.97
C ASN A 39 12.84 -4.55 -8.61
N THR A 40 14.05 -4.41 -8.19
CA THR A 40 14.90 -5.55 -7.85
C THR A 40 15.43 -5.37 -6.46
N TYR A 41 15.44 -6.43 -5.69
CA TYR A 41 15.77 -6.36 -4.29
C TYR A 41 16.61 -7.53 -3.89
N ASN A 42 17.47 -7.33 -2.90
CA ASN A 42 18.18 -8.41 -2.24
C ASN A 42 17.50 -8.68 -0.91
N GLN A 43 17.77 -9.83 -0.35
CA GLN A 43 17.21 -10.14 0.95
C GLN A 43 17.69 -9.09 1.97
N ASN A 44 16.83 -8.73 2.87
CA ASN A 44 17.04 -7.71 3.87
C ASN A 44 17.08 -6.27 3.36
N ASP A 45 16.81 -6.07 2.07
CA ASP A 45 16.68 -4.72 1.56
C ASP A 45 15.40 -4.08 2.09
N THR A 46 15.41 -2.79 2.12
CA THR A 46 14.23 -2.00 2.45
C THR A 46 13.63 -1.45 1.16
N ILE A 47 12.35 -1.61 1.01
CA ILE A 47 11.62 -1.13 -0.16
C ILE A 47 10.77 0.06 0.24
N THR A 48 10.85 1.14 -0.53
CA THR A 48 9.98 2.29 -0.32
C THR A 48 8.79 2.16 -1.26
N TYR A 49 7.60 2.24 -0.70
CA TYR A 49 6.37 2.21 -1.47
C TYR A 49 5.73 3.59 -1.47
N VAL A 50 5.17 3.95 -2.61
CA VAL A 50 4.45 5.21 -2.78
C VAL A 50 3.03 4.86 -3.21
N VAL A 51 2.05 5.27 -2.44
CA VAL A 51 0.65 5.08 -2.79
C VAL A 51 0.08 6.45 -3.11
N SER A 52 -0.40 6.61 -4.34
CA SER A 52 -0.98 7.86 -4.80
C SER A 52 -2.48 7.70 -4.85
N ILE A 53 -3.20 8.60 -4.22
CA ILE A 53 -4.66 8.56 -4.12
C ILE A 53 -5.19 9.83 -4.74
N VAL A 54 -6.11 9.69 -5.68
CA VAL A 54 -6.70 10.84 -6.38
C VAL A 54 -8.19 10.87 -6.13
N ASN A 55 -8.69 12.04 -5.76
CA ASN A 55 -10.11 12.29 -5.61
C ASN A 55 -10.53 13.28 -6.70
N SER A 56 -11.20 12.78 -7.73
CA SER A 56 -11.63 13.61 -8.84
C SER A 56 -13.02 14.22 -8.61
N GLY A 57 -13.59 13.97 -7.46
CA GLY A 57 -14.90 14.51 -7.13
C GLY A 57 -14.83 15.91 -6.56
N ASN A 58 -15.98 16.49 -6.28
CA ASN A 58 -16.06 17.85 -5.77
C ASN A 58 -16.33 17.90 -4.26
N THR A 59 -16.16 16.79 -3.58
CA THR A 59 -16.31 16.71 -2.12
C THR A 59 -15.09 16.01 -1.55
N ALA A 60 -14.54 16.50 -0.46
CA ALA A 60 -13.41 15.87 0.19
C ALA A 60 -13.81 14.51 0.74
N ILE A 61 -12.89 13.56 0.71
CA ILE A 61 -13.10 12.24 1.27
C ILE A 61 -12.14 12.09 2.43
N ASN A 62 -12.70 11.89 3.61
CA ASN A 62 -11.91 11.87 4.83
C ASN A 62 -11.98 10.51 5.54
N GLY A 63 -10.99 10.24 6.35
CA GLY A 63 -11.00 9.03 7.18
C GLY A 63 -10.73 7.75 6.43
N LEU A 64 -9.93 7.82 5.37
CA LEU A 64 -9.58 6.63 4.63
C LEU A 64 -8.57 5.79 5.40
N THR A 65 -8.69 4.48 5.26
CA THR A 65 -7.70 3.54 5.79
C THR A 65 -7.03 2.83 4.62
N LEU A 66 -5.71 2.86 4.61
CA LEU A 66 -4.92 2.15 3.63
C LEU A 66 -4.47 0.85 4.27
N SER A 67 -4.79 -0.27 3.65
CA SER A 67 -4.42 -1.58 4.16
C SER A 67 -3.50 -2.28 3.15
N ASP A 68 -2.41 -2.86 3.63
CA ASP A 68 -1.43 -3.49 2.78
C ASP A 68 -1.11 -4.86 3.37
N ASN A 69 -1.25 -5.90 2.60
CA ASN A 69 -1.02 -7.26 3.08
C ASN A 69 0.46 -7.62 3.20
N LEU A 70 1.36 -6.70 2.87
CA LEU A 70 2.80 -6.89 2.99
C LEU A 70 3.30 -8.08 2.16
N GLY A 71 2.65 -8.31 1.03
CA GLY A 71 3.06 -9.37 0.11
C GLY A 71 2.66 -10.77 0.54
N ALA A 72 1.77 -10.90 1.50
CA ALA A 72 1.38 -12.22 2.03
C ALA A 72 1.04 -13.22 0.93
N TYR A 73 1.54 -14.42 1.07
CA TYR A 73 1.27 -15.49 0.12
C TYR A 73 1.12 -16.83 0.87
N THR A 74 0.51 -17.79 0.20
CA THR A 74 0.31 -19.11 0.80
C THR A 74 1.36 -20.08 0.28
N PHE A 75 1.99 -20.79 1.23
CA PHE A 75 2.94 -21.80 0.88
C PHE A 75 2.57 -23.04 1.69
N ASN A 76 2.16 -24.10 1.04
CA ASN A 76 1.59 -25.29 1.61
C ASN A 76 0.38 -24.93 2.46
N THR A 77 -0.02 -24.77 3.32
CA THR A 77 -1.21 -24.34 4.02
C THR A 77 -0.91 -23.15 4.93
N ASN A 78 0.32 -22.65 4.87
CA ASN A 78 0.69 -21.53 5.72
C ASN A 78 0.69 -20.24 4.94
N THR A 79 0.33 -19.15 5.59
CA THR A 79 0.44 -17.83 5.01
C THR A 79 1.77 -17.23 5.46
N LEU A 80 2.59 -16.86 4.51
CA LEU A 80 3.87 -16.25 4.79
C LEU A 80 3.85 -14.78 4.38
N VAL A 81 4.50 -13.94 5.14
CA VAL A 81 4.49 -12.49 4.90
C VAL A 81 5.94 -12.05 4.70
N PRO A 82 6.32 -11.76 3.48
CA PRO A 82 7.73 -11.48 3.16
C PRO A 82 8.22 -10.08 3.53
N LEU A 83 7.31 -9.17 3.83
CA LEU A 83 7.67 -7.80 4.14
C LEU A 83 7.31 -7.46 5.56
N THR A 84 8.16 -6.68 6.20
CA THR A 84 7.92 -6.19 7.55
C THR A 84 7.96 -4.67 7.51
N TYR A 85 6.92 -4.03 7.98
CA TYR A 85 6.86 -2.56 8.00
C TYR A 85 8.02 -2.02 8.86
N VAL A 86 8.66 -0.96 8.36
CA VAL A 86 9.72 -0.29 9.11
C VAL A 86 9.09 0.82 9.92
N ASN A 87 9.25 0.78 11.23
CA ASN A 87 8.62 1.74 12.14
C ASN A 87 8.94 3.18 11.81
N ASN A 88 7.94 4.00 11.96
CA ASN A 88 8.09 5.46 11.81
C ASN A 88 8.46 5.94 10.41
N THR A 89 8.20 5.13 9.39
CA THR A 89 8.51 5.55 8.03
C THR A 89 7.31 6.08 7.27
N ALA A 90 6.10 5.88 7.77
CA ALA A 90 4.91 6.32 7.05
C ALA A 90 4.81 7.84 7.05
N LYS A 91 4.66 8.41 5.88
CA LYS A 91 4.48 9.84 5.68
C LYS A 91 3.28 10.06 4.80
N TYR A 92 2.61 11.15 5.02
CA TYR A 92 1.34 11.44 4.37
C TYR A 92 1.34 12.88 3.89
N TYR A 93 0.98 13.08 2.64
CA TYR A 93 0.94 14.38 2.00
C TYR A 93 -0.43 14.62 1.40
N THR A 94 -0.92 15.84 1.45
CA THR A 94 -2.14 16.23 0.72
C THR A 94 -1.76 17.35 -0.25
N ASN A 95 -2.08 17.16 -1.50
CA ASN A 95 -1.74 18.11 -2.57
C ASN A 95 -0.27 18.54 -2.50
N GLY A 96 0.59 17.58 -2.18
CA GLY A 96 2.03 17.82 -2.12
C GLY A 96 2.54 18.39 -0.81
N THR A 97 1.66 18.69 0.14
CA THR A 97 2.07 19.27 1.43
C THR A 97 2.11 18.18 2.50
N LEU A 98 3.22 18.06 3.20
CA LEU A 98 3.39 17.07 4.25
C LEU A 98 2.41 17.34 5.40
N GLN A 99 1.75 16.31 5.84
CA GLN A 99 0.81 16.37 6.95
C GLN A 99 1.41 15.68 8.17
N ALA A 100 0.70 15.72 9.29
CA ALA A 100 1.12 15.00 10.48
C ALA A 100 1.19 13.51 10.15
N ALA A 101 2.09 12.79 10.81
CA ALA A 101 2.27 11.38 10.54
C ALA A 101 0.97 10.62 10.83
N PRO A 102 0.56 9.73 9.96
CA PRO A 102 -0.69 9.00 10.15
C PRO A 102 -0.52 7.91 11.21
N ALA A 103 -1.62 7.45 11.75
CA ALA A 103 -1.61 6.35 12.70
C ALA A 103 -1.39 5.05 11.93
N VAL A 104 -0.51 4.21 12.42
CA VAL A 104 -0.12 2.97 11.75
C VAL A 104 -0.27 1.80 12.69
N THR A 105 -0.90 0.75 12.19
CA THR A 105 -0.93 -0.56 12.86
C THR A 105 -0.09 -1.49 11.99
N GLN A 106 0.94 -2.06 12.56
CA GLN A 106 1.91 -2.80 11.76
C GLN A 106 1.38 -4.08 11.15
N GLY A 107 0.48 -4.71 11.79
CA GLY A 107 -0.12 -5.92 11.24
C GLY A 107 0.73 -7.13 11.32
N PRO A 108 0.67 -8.06 10.35
CA PRO A 108 -0.03 -7.93 9.07
C PRO A 108 -1.54 -8.10 9.21
N PRO A 109 -2.32 -7.41 8.40
CA PRO A 109 -1.89 -6.47 7.38
C PRO A 109 -1.53 -5.11 7.96
N LEU A 110 -0.66 -4.41 7.28
CA LEU A 110 -0.34 -3.03 7.64
C LEU A 110 -1.57 -2.17 7.44
N SER A 111 -1.87 -1.31 8.39
CA SER A 111 -3.02 -0.44 8.30
C SER A 111 -2.59 1.00 8.62
N ILE A 112 -2.87 1.92 7.72
CA ILE A 112 -2.54 3.33 7.88
C ILE A 112 -3.86 4.09 7.81
N THR A 113 -4.22 4.78 8.88
CA THR A 113 -5.55 5.40 9.03
C THR A 113 -5.48 6.92 9.01
N GLY A 114 -6.65 7.52 8.89
CA GLY A 114 -6.75 8.97 8.99
C GLY A 114 -6.32 9.72 7.74
N ILE A 115 -6.40 9.10 6.58
CA ILE A 115 -5.99 9.73 5.34
C ILE A 115 -7.17 10.50 4.78
N ASN A 116 -6.95 11.79 4.50
CA ASN A 116 -7.96 12.66 3.93
C ASN A 116 -7.51 13.12 2.56
N VAL A 117 -8.43 13.14 1.61
CA VAL A 117 -8.10 13.56 0.24
C VAL A 117 -9.02 14.72 -0.13
N PRO A 118 -8.47 15.89 -0.39
CA PRO A 118 -9.29 17.05 -0.71
C PRO A 118 -10.08 16.86 -2.00
N ALA A 119 -11.17 17.59 -2.13
CA ALA A 119 -11.96 17.58 -3.35
C ALA A 119 -11.09 18.01 -4.54
N GLY A 120 -11.14 17.25 -5.62
CA GLY A 120 -10.35 17.54 -6.81
C GLY A 120 -8.85 17.47 -6.57
N GLY A 121 -8.41 16.84 -5.49
CA GLY A 121 -7.02 16.81 -5.08
C GLY A 121 -6.48 15.41 -4.96
N ASN A 122 -5.36 15.31 -4.24
CA ASN A 122 -4.69 14.03 -4.09
C ASN A 122 -4.06 13.90 -2.71
N ALA A 123 -3.77 12.68 -2.35
CA ALA A 123 -2.97 12.36 -1.18
C ALA A 123 -1.91 11.36 -1.60
N THR A 124 -0.77 11.42 -0.96
CA THR A 124 0.32 10.48 -1.20
C THR A 124 0.76 9.93 0.14
N VAL A 125 0.86 8.61 0.21
CA VAL A 125 1.34 7.94 1.42
C VAL A 125 2.61 7.21 1.03
N ILE A 126 3.68 7.45 1.77
CA ILE A 126 4.97 6.81 1.53
C ILE A 126 5.33 6.04 2.78
N TYR A 127 5.76 4.82 2.62
CA TYR A 127 6.20 4.01 3.75
C TYR A 127 7.25 3.00 3.29
N GLU A 128 7.98 2.44 4.24
CA GLU A 128 9.02 1.49 3.93
C GLU A 128 8.73 0.13 4.56
N ALA A 129 9.11 -0.90 3.85
CA ALA A 129 9.02 -2.27 4.35
C ALA A 129 10.31 -3.01 4.03
N ALA A 130 10.77 -3.82 4.95
CA ALA A 130 12.00 -4.58 4.77
C ALA A 130 11.67 -5.99 4.36
N LEU A 131 12.45 -6.55 3.44
CA LEU A 131 12.33 -7.95 3.08
C LEU A 131 12.86 -8.79 4.22
N ASN A 132 12.11 -9.78 4.61
CA ASN A 132 12.50 -10.64 5.71
C ASN A 132 12.81 -12.06 5.20
N GLU A 133 12.96 -12.99 6.14
CA GLU A 133 13.35 -14.36 5.80
C GLU A 133 12.33 -15.11 4.96
N TYR A 134 11.10 -14.61 4.87
CA TYR A 134 10.06 -15.27 4.09
C TYR A 134 9.98 -14.75 2.66
N ALA A 135 10.83 -13.80 2.30
CA ALA A 135 10.87 -13.32 0.92
C ALA A 135 11.46 -14.42 0.04
N PRO A 136 10.82 -14.73 -1.09
CA PRO A 136 11.36 -15.74 -1.98
C PRO A 136 12.75 -15.35 -2.43
N LEU A 137 13.63 -16.32 -2.60
CA LEU A 137 15.01 -16.08 -2.99
C LEU A 137 15.26 -16.51 -4.43
N GLY A 138 16.29 -16.01 -5.01
CA GLY A 138 16.69 -16.36 -6.36
C GLY A 138 16.05 -15.46 -7.37
N THR A 139 16.17 -15.81 -8.64
CA THR A 139 15.69 -14.94 -9.69
C THR A 139 14.20 -14.74 -9.63
N CYS A 140 13.49 -15.70 -9.09
CA CYS A 140 12.04 -15.54 -9.09
C CYS A 140 11.55 -14.60 -8.05
N LEU A 141 12.37 -14.30 -7.11
CA LEU A 141 11.85 -13.47 -6.12
C LEU A 141 11.60 -12.08 -6.55
N LEU A 142 12.21 -11.65 -7.55
CA LEU A 142 12.07 -10.32 -7.93
C LEU A 142 10.78 -10.02 -8.56
N TYR A 143 9.86 -10.94 -8.70
CA TYR A 143 8.77 -10.72 -9.31
C TYR A 143 7.84 -10.22 -8.48
N THR A 144 7.89 -9.09 -8.22
CA THR A 144 7.02 -8.50 -7.38
C THR A 144 6.04 -7.86 -8.13
N SER A 145 5.48 -8.42 -8.97
CA SER A 145 4.53 -7.86 -9.66
C SER A 145 3.60 -7.36 -8.81
N PRO A 146 3.27 -6.35 -8.85
CA PRO A 146 2.28 -5.87 -8.08
C PRO A 146 1.15 -6.21 -8.78
N SER A 147 0.94 -6.62 -9.16
CA SER A 147 -0.01 -6.86 -9.66
C SER A 147 -0.61 -6.99 -9.82
N PRO A 148 -0.95 -7.12 -9.85
CA PRO A 148 -1.74 -7.32 -10.54
C PRO A 148 -2.44 -6.79 -10.62
#